data_1d6c67a3c20d5e80a4b0c41ee6d85152
#
_entry.id   1d6c67a3c20d5e80a4b0c41ee6d85152
#
_cell.length_a   1.000
_cell.length_b   1.000
_cell.length_c   1.000
_cell.angle_alpha   90.00
_cell.angle_beta   90.00
_cell.angle_gamma   90.00
#
_symmetry.space_group_name_H-M   'P 1'
#
loop_
_entity.id
_entity.type
_entity.pdbx_description
1 polymer ?
#
loop_
_entity_poly.entity_id
_entity_poly.type
_entity_poly.pdbx_seq_one_letter_code
_entity_poly.pdbx_strand_id
1 'polypeptide(L)'
;MSDTPSVLITGCSSGIGYASAHLLHARGWRVVASCRKQGDVERLRGAGLASVRLDYEDAASIETGFREALEITGGRLDGLFNNGAYAIPGCVEDLPTDGLRQIFEANLFGWHDLTRRAIPVMRAQGHGRIVQNSSV
;
A
#
# COMPACT_ATOMS: atom_id res chain seq x y z
N MET A 1 25.59 3.63 5.15
CA MET A 1 24.26 3.79 4.52
C MET A 1 23.94 2.54 3.74
N SER A 2 22.75 2.04 3.89
CA SER A 2 22.32 0.84 3.16
C SER A 2 21.86 1.22 1.75
N ASP A 3 22.47 0.64 0.74
CA ASP A 3 22.02 0.79 -0.66
C ASP A 3 20.83 -0.13 -0.99
N THR A 4 20.31 -0.83 0.00
CA THR A 4 19.16 -1.72 -0.16
C THR A 4 17.93 -0.90 -0.53
N PRO A 5 17.33 -1.12 -1.69
CA PRO A 5 16.14 -0.40 -2.08
C PRO A 5 14.95 -0.77 -1.19
N SER A 6 14.06 0.19 -0.99
CA SER A 6 12.88 0.03 -0.15
C SER A 6 11.60 0.28 -0.93
N VAL A 7 10.55 -0.45 -0.57
CA VAL A 7 9.23 -0.34 -1.22
C VAL A 7 8.10 -0.53 -0.22
N LEU A 8 7.08 0.30 -0.35
CA LEU A 8 5.79 0.12 0.30
C LEU A 8 4.81 -0.44 -0.73
N ILE A 9 4.22 -1.59 -0.42
CA ILE A 9 3.23 -2.27 -1.27
C ILE A 9 1.92 -2.35 -0.50
N THR A 10 0.83 -1.91 -1.10
CA THR A 10 -0.50 -2.00 -0.49
C THR A 10 -1.28 -3.22 -1.00
N GLY A 11 -2.29 -3.63 -0.24
CA GLY A 11 -3.13 -4.76 -0.62
C GLY A 11 -2.40 -6.10 -0.63
N CYS A 12 -1.58 -6.36 0.39
CA CYS A 12 -0.70 -7.53 0.44
C CYS A 12 -1.31 -8.76 1.11
N SER A 13 -2.59 -8.72 1.49
CA SER A 13 -3.23 -9.88 2.13
C SER A 13 -3.36 -11.09 1.20
N SER A 14 -3.39 -10.86 -0.10
CA SER A 14 -3.54 -11.90 -1.13
C SER A 14 -3.11 -11.39 -2.51
N GLY A 15 -3.14 -12.26 -3.52
CA GLY A 15 -3.01 -11.91 -4.92
C GLY A 15 -1.70 -11.24 -5.30
N ILE A 16 -1.80 -10.23 -6.15
CA ILE A 16 -0.63 -9.53 -6.73
C ILE A 16 0.23 -8.86 -5.66
N GLY A 17 -0.38 -8.20 -4.69
CA GLY A 17 0.36 -7.55 -3.61
C GLY A 17 1.15 -8.54 -2.75
N TYR A 18 0.53 -9.66 -2.38
CA TYR A 18 1.17 -10.74 -1.64
C TYR A 18 2.37 -11.32 -2.42
N ALA A 19 2.15 -11.68 -3.67
CA ALA A 19 3.19 -12.24 -4.53
C ALA A 19 4.36 -11.26 -4.74
N SER A 20 4.05 -10.00 -5.00
CA SER A 20 5.05 -8.95 -5.19
C SER A 20 5.90 -8.71 -3.95
N ALA A 21 5.26 -8.68 -2.76
CA ALA A 21 5.96 -8.48 -1.50
C ALA A 21 6.97 -9.60 -1.23
N HIS A 22 6.55 -10.86 -1.39
CA HIS A 22 7.44 -12.00 -1.22
C HIS A 22 8.56 -12.04 -2.25
N LEU A 23 8.25 -11.76 -3.52
CA LEU A 23 9.27 -11.77 -4.59
C LEU A 23 10.34 -10.69 -4.36
N LEU A 24 9.94 -9.46 -4.07
CA LEU A 24 10.89 -8.38 -3.85
C LEU A 24 11.70 -8.60 -2.56
N HIS A 25 11.07 -9.11 -1.51
CA HIS A 25 11.78 -9.49 -0.29
C HIS A 25 12.86 -10.56 -0.58
N ALA A 26 12.53 -11.60 -1.35
CA ALA A 26 13.49 -12.64 -1.76
C ALA A 26 14.62 -12.08 -2.62
N ARG A 27 14.40 -10.98 -3.34
CA ARG A 27 15.41 -10.28 -4.12
C ARG A 27 16.23 -9.26 -3.32
N GLY A 28 16.07 -9.23 -2.02
CA GLY A 28 16.87 -8.38 -1.13
C GLY A 28 16.33 -6.97 -0.95
N TRP A 29 15.11 -6.67 -1.39
CA TRP A 29 14.47 -5.39 -1.11
C TRP A 29 14.00 -5.29 0.34
N ARG A 30 14.05 -4.10 0.90
CA ARG A 30 13.39 -3.79 2.16
C ARG A 30 11.92 -3.51 1.87
N VAL A 31 11.10 -4.55 2.01
CA VAL A 31 9.67 -4.48 1.70
C VAL A 31 8.87 -4.16 2.96
N VAL A 32 7.99 -3.18 2.86
CA VAL A 32 6.91 -2.98 3.83
C VAL A 32 5.61 -3.35 3.13
N ALA A 33 4.98 -4.42 3.58
CA ALA A 33 3.70 -4.89 3.06
C ALA A 33 2.57 -4.31 3.91
N SER A 34 1.58 -3.67 3.29
CA SER A 34 0.43 -3.19 4.03
C SER A 34 -0.83 -4.00 3.76
N CYS A 35 -1.63 -4.14 4.79
CA CYS A 35 -2.92 -4.81 4.75
C CYS A 35 -3.97 -3.96 5.45
N ARG A 36 -5.21 -4.09 5.01
CA ARG A 36 -6.34 -3.39 5.59
C ARG A 36 -6.67 -3.90 7.00
N LYS A 37 -6.59 -5.22 7.20
CA LYS A 37 -6.96 -5.88 8.45
C LYS A 37 -5.73 -6.18 9.31
N GLN A 38 -5.83 -5.91 10.60
CA GLN A 38 -4.73 -6.16 11.53
C GLN A 38 -4.32 -7.64 11.58
N GLY A 39 -5.27 -8.57 11.49
CA GLY A 39 -4.96 -10.01 11.45
C GLY A 39 -4.08 -10.42 10.27
N ASP A 40 -4.27 -9.78 9.10
CA ASP A 40 -3.41 -10.01 7.93
C ASP A 40 -2.01 -9.41 8.13
N VAL A 41 -1.92 -8.26 8.79
CA VAL A 41 -0.63 -7.66 9.16
C VAL A 41 0.17 -8.63 10.04
N GLU A 42 -0.47 -9.19 11.05
CA GLU A 42 0.17 -10.15 11.96
C GLU A 42 0.59 -11.42 11.24
N ARG A 43 -0.24 -11.91 10.33
CA ARG A 43 0.07 -13.09 9.51
C ARG A 43 1.30 -12.85 8.63
N LEU A 44 1.42 -11.69 8.00
CA LEU A 44 2.59 -11.36 7.19
C LEU A 44 3.85 -11.16 8.04
N ARG A 45 3.73 -10.57 9.22
CA ARG A 45 4.84 -10.47 10.17
C ARG A 45 5.33 -11.85 10.59
N GLY A 46 4.42 -12.77 10.87
CA GLY A 46 4.73 -14.17 11.17
C GLY A 46 5.43 -14.90 10.01
N ALA A 47 5.19 -14.49 8.78
CA ALA A 47 5.86 -15.00 7.59
C ALA A 47 7.21 -14.32 7.27
N GLY A 48 7.68 -13.41 8.13
CA GLY A 48 8.97 -12.74 7.97
C GLY A 48 8.96 -11.44 7.18
N LEU A 49 7.78 -10.92 6.82
CA LEU A 49 7.66 -9.63 6.16
C LEU A 49 7.39 -8.51 7.17
N ALA A 50 8.04 -7.36 6.99
CA ALA A 50 7.61 -6.15 7.68
C ALA A 50 6.23 -5.75 7.14
N SER A 51 5.29 -5.50 8.04
CA SER A 51 3.91 -5.19 7.65
C SER A 51 3.32 -4.12 8.55
N VAL A 52 2.48 -3.29 7.96
CA VAL A 52 1.74 -2.21 8.64
C VAL A 52 0.27 -2.25 8.23
N ARG A 53 -0.60 -1.77 9.11
CA ARG A 53 -1.99 -1.58 8.75
C ARG A 53 -2.16 -0.30 7.93
N LEU A 54 -2.84 -0.42 6.79
CA LEU A 54 -3.20 0.71 5.96
C LEU A 54 -4.50 0.37 5.22
N ASP A 55 -5.55 1.12 5.54
CA ASP A 55 -6.86 1.03 4.90
C ASP A 55 -7.12 2.33 4.14
N TYR A 56 -7.27 2.24 2.83
CA TYR A 56 -7.50 3.42 2.00
C TYR A 56 -8.78 4.19 2.32
N GLU A 57 -9.75 3.56 2.97
CA GLU A 57 -10.98 4.21 3.42
C GLU A 57 -10.84 4.90 4.78
N ASP A 58 -9.70 4.74 5.44
CA ASP A 58 -9.39 5.30 6.75
C ASP A 58 -8.16 6.21 6.66
N ALA A 59 -8.40 7.50 6.52
CA ALA A 59 -7.34 8.50 6.35
C ALA A 59 -6.34 8.50 7.51
N ALA A 60 -6.77 8.24 8.74
CA ALA A 60 -5.87 8.14 9.89
C ALA A 60 -4.93 6.94 9.76
N SER A 61 -5.42 5.81 9.23
CA SER A 61 -4.57 4.64 8.99
C SER A 61 -3.57 4.86 7.85
N ILE A 62 -3.92 5.65 6.84
CA ILE A 62 -2.98 6.02 5.76
C ILE A 62 -1.82 6.81 6.34
N GLU A 63 -2.10 7.81 7.16
CA GLU A 63 -1.06 8.61 7.83
C GLU A 63 -0.19 7.76 8.75
N THR A 64 -0.80 6.99 9.64
CA THR A 64 -0.08 6.15 10.61
C THR A 64 0.71 5.05 9.90
N GLY A 65 0.09 4.35 8.97
CA GLY A 65 0.74 3.27 8.23
C GLY A 65 1.91 3.76 7.38
N PHE A 66 1.79 4.92 6.76
CA PHE A 66 2.89 5.54 6.02
C PHE A 66 4.04 5.95 6.93
N ARG A 67 3.75 6.55 8.07
CA ARG A 67 4.76 6.92 9.05
C ARG A 67 5.52 5.69 9.56
N GLU A 68 4.79 4.64 9.95
CA GLU A 68 5.40 3.37 10.39
C GLU A 68 6.25 2.74 9.29
N ALA A 69 5.80 2.79 8.04
CA ALA A 69 6.57 2.29 6.91
C ALA A 69 7.90 3.03 6.76
N LEU A 70 7.90 4.36 6.90
CA LEU A 70 9.13 5.15 6.86
C LEU A 70 10.05 4.86 8.05
N GLU A 71 9.53 4.64 9.23
CA GLU A 71 10.32 4.21 10.39
C GLU A 71 11.03 2.88 10.11
N ILE A 72 10.33 1.91 9.55
CA ILE A 72 10.89 0.61 9.16
C ILE A 72 11.99 0.75 8.10
N THR A 73 11.80 1.65 7.14
CA THR A 73 12.77 1.85 6.04
C THR A 73 13.87 2.85 6.36
N GLY A 74 13.88 3.44 7.54
CA GLY A 74 14.85 4.46 7.92
C GLY A 74 14.66 5.79 7.20
N GLY A 75 13.43 6.10 6.81
CA GLY A 75 13.07 7.34 6.11
C GLY A 75 13.29 7.30 4.60
N ARG A 76 13.72 6.17 4.04
CA ARG A 76 13.93 5.98 2.60
C ARG A 76 12.74 5.26 1.96
N LEU A 77 12.31 5.76 0.81
CA LEU A 77 11.25 5.13 0.03
C LEU A 77 11.60 5.20 -1.46
N ASP A 78 12.11 4.11 -2.01
CA ASP A 78 12.48 4.03 -3.43
C ASP A 78 11.28 3.71 -4.31
N GLY A 79 10.32 2.95 -3.81
CA GLY A 79 9.12 2.58 -4.53
C GLY A 79 7.85 2.65 -3.70
N LEU A 80 6.76 3.02 -4.36
CA LEU A 80 5.41 2.88 -3.85
C LEU A 80 4.59 2.09 -4.88
N PHE A 81 4.02 0.97 -4.46
CA PHE A 81 3.11 0.17 -5.29
C PHE A 81 1.70 0.28 -4.72
N ASN A 82 0.88 1.12 -5.33
CA ASN A 82 -0.55 1.21 -5.05
C ASN A 82 -1.27 0.04 -5.72
N ASN A 83 -1.63 -0.95 -4.93
CA ASN A 83 -2.27 -2.19 -5.42
C ASN A 83 -3.58 -2.50 -4.68
N GLY A 84 -3.75 -2.04 -3.44
CA GLY A 84 -4.94 -2.32 -2.65
C GLY A 84 -6.20 -1.74 -3.29
N ALA A 85 -7.16 -2.61 -3.55
CA ALA A 85 -8.44 -2.25 -4.16
C ALA A 85 -9.47 -3.33 -3.91
N TYR A 86 -10.75 -3.01 -4.13
CA TYR A 86 -11.82 -3.99 -4.18
C TYR A 86 -12.94 -3.53 -5.10
N ALA A 87 -13.82 -4.44 -5.45
CA ALA A 87 -14.98 -4.17 -6.29
C ALA A 87 -16.27 -4.57 -5.58
N ILE A 88 -17.35 -3.87 -5.90
CA ILE A 88 -18.71 -4.25 -5.51
C ILE A 88 -19.47 -4.53 -6.82
N PRO A 89 -19.48 -5.77 -7.32
CA PRO A 89 -20.17 -6.10 -8.55
C PRO A 89 -21.67 -6.18 -8.35
N GLY A 90 -22.43 -5.77 -9.36
CA GLY A 90 -23.90 -5.86 -9.35
C GLY A 90 -24.52 -5.03 -10.46
N CYS A 91 -25.84 -5.17 -10.61
CA CYS A 91 -26.61 -4.31 -11.50
C CYS A 91 -26.64 -2.90 -10.92
N VAL A 92 -26.61 -1.89 -11.77
CA VAL A 92 -26.54 -0.48 -11.33
C VAL A 92 -27.72 -0.15 -10.41
N GLU A 93 -28.91 -0.65 -10.69
CA GLU A 93 -30.10 -0.41 -9.89
C GLU A 93 -30.06 -1.01 -8.48
N ASP A 94 -29.23 -2.04 -8.29
CA ASP A 94 -29.07 -2.73 -7.01
C ASP A 94 -27.93 -2.18 -6.17
N LEU A 95 -27.10 -1.30 -6.75
CA LEU A 95 -25.94 -0.75 -6.06
C LEU A 95 -26.27 0.62 -5.44
N PRO A 96 -26.24 0.73 -4.10
CA PRO A 96 -26.47 2.01 -3.45
C PRO A 96 -25.34 2.99 -3.74
N THR A 97 -25.67 4.28 -3.81
CA THR A 97 -24.68 5.34 -4.05
C THR A 97 -23.55 5.33 -3.02
N ASP A 98 -23.82 4.94 -1.78
CA ASP A 98 -22.79 4.85 -0.74
C ASP A 98 -21.77 3.75 -1.06
N GLY A 99 -22.17 2.67 -1.70
CA GLY A 99 -21.24 1.66 -2.20
C GLY A 99 -20.28 2.22 -3.25
N LEU A 100 -20.79 3.07 -4.15
CA LEU A 100 -19.96 3.76 -5.13
C LEU A 100 -18.97 4.71 -4.44
N ARG A 101 -19.41 5.46 -3.43
CA ARG A 101 -18.51 6.32 -2.67
C ARG A 101 -17.39 5.53 -1.99
N GLN A 102 -17.72 4.39 -1.40
CA GLN A 102 -16.72 3.50 -0.78
C GLN A 102 -15.67 3.00 -1.79
N ILE A 103 -16.09 2.62 -2.99
CA ILE A 103 -15.19 2.21 -4.07
C ILE A 103 -14.24 3.35 -4.45
N PHE A 104 -14.75 4.57 -4.60
CA PHE A 104 -13.91 5.73 -4.90
C PHE A 104 -12.95 6.06 -3.76
N GLU A 105 -13.38 5.95 -2.50
CA GLU A 105 -12.48 6.13 -1.36
C GLU A 105 -11.32 5.12 -1.40
N ALA A 106 -11.62 3.84 -1.60
CA ALA A 106 -10.61 2.79 -1.60
C ALA A 106 -9.72 2.82 -2.84
N ASN A 107 -10.31 3.00 -4.03
CA ASN A 107 -9.61 2.77 -5.30
C ASN A 107 -9.07 4.04 -5.95
N LEU A 108 -9.42 5.22 -5.44
CA LEU A 108 -8.99 6.51 -5.99
C LEU A 108 -8.45 7.45 -4.92
N PHE A 109 -9.30 7.88 -3.99
CA PHE A 109 -8.92 8.92 -3.02
C PHE A 109 -7.84 8.45 -2.06
N GLY A 110 -7.92 7.21 -1.58
CA GLY A 110 -6.88 6.65 -0.72
C GLY A 110 -5.53 6.52 -1.44
N TRP A 111 -5.53 6.11 -2.70
CA TRP A 111 -4.32 6.05 -3.53
C TRP A 111 -3.70 7.44 -3.71
N HIS A 112 -4.54 8.45 -3.98
CA HIS A 112 -4.09 9.83 -4.09
C HIS A 112 -3.47 10.33 -2.79
N ASP A 113 -4.11 10.09 -1.65
CA ASP A 113 -3.61 10.50 -0.34
C ASP A 113 -2.24 9.87 -0.03
N LEU A 114 -2.10 8.57 -0.22
CA LEU A 114 -0.82 7.90 0.00
C LEU A 114 0.27 8.40 -0.96
N THR A 115 -0.07 8.57 -2.23
CA THR A 115 0.85 9.08 -3.25
C THR A 115 1.37 10.47 -2.91
N ARG A 116 0.49 11.38 -2.50
CA ARG A 116 0.90 12.75 -2.13
C ARG A 116 1.77 12.78 -0.87
N ARG A 117 1.70 11.78 -0.01
CA ARG A 117 2.60 11.63 1.15
C ARG A 117 3.98 11.08 0.75
N ALA A 118 4.02 10.19 -0.24
CA ALA A 118 5.27 9.60 -0.74
C ALA A 118 6.11 10.58 -1.55
N ILE A 119 5.49 11.43 -2.35
CA ILE A 119 6.20 12.34 -3.27
C ILE A 119 7.21 13.25 -2.56
N PRO A 120 6.91 13.92 -1.43
CA PRO A 120 7.89 14.75 -0.76
C PRO A 120 9.13 13.99 -0.30
N VAL A 121 8.97 12.74 0.17
CA VAL A 121 10.08 11.88 0.56
C VAL A 121 10.95 11.55 -0.64
N MET A 122 10.35 11.13 -1.74
CA MET A 122 11.05 10.81 -2.99
C MET A 122 11.75 12.04 -3.60
N ARG A 123 11.10 13.20 -3.52
CA ARG A 123 11.70 14.47 -3.98
C ARG A 123 12.93 14.84 -3.18
N ALA A 124 12.88 14.69 -1.86
CA ALA A 124 14.03 14.96 -0.98
C ALA A 124 15.20 14.00 -1.26
N GLN A 125 14.91 12.76 -1.66
CA GLN A 125 15.92 11.78 -2.08
C GLN A 125 16.51 12.05 -3.46
N GLY A 126 15.81 12.80 -4.30
CA GLY A 126 16.14 13.01 -5.70
C GLY A 126 15.73 11.86 -6.63
N HIS A 127 15.04 10.83 -6.13
CA HIS A 127 14.54 9.70 -6.93
C HIS A 127 13.38 9.00 -6.25
N GLY A 128 12.61 8.25 -7.01
CA GLY A 128 11.51 7.41 -6.56
C GLY A 128 10.72 6.86 -7.75
N ARG A 129 9.95 5.82 -7.51
CA ARG A 129 9.05 5.22 -8.50
C ARG A 129 7.71 4.95 -7.85
N ILE A 130 6.64 5.30 -8.55
CA ILE A 130 5.27 5.02 -8.13
C ILE A 130 4.62 4.17 -9.21
N VAL A 131 4.10 3.03 -8.80
CA VAL A 131 3.37 2.11 -9.68
C VAL A 131 1.92 2.07 -9.25
N GLN A 132 1.03 2.31 -10.18
CA GLN A 132 -0.42 2.25 -9.98
C GLN A 132 -0.96 1.02 -10.70
N ASN A 133 -1.45 0.03 -9.93
CA ASN A 133 -2.06 -1.16 -10.51
C ASN A 133 -3.53 -0.88 -10.82
N SER A 134 -3.79 -0.26 -11.96
CA SER A 134 -5.14 0.09 -12.40
C SER A 134 -5.79 -1.05 -13.20
N SER A 135 -7.02 -0.80 -13.62
CA SER A 135 -7.82 -1.74 -14.42
C SER A 135 -8.57 -1.01 -15.53
N VAL A 136 -9.01 -1.77 -16.50
CA VAL A 136 -9.87 -1.29 -17.61
C VAL A 136 -11.34 -1.39 -17.25
#